data_667e2c5b1ef4fb36e542939294652e5e
#
_entry.id   667e2c5b1ef4fb36e542939294652e5e
#
_cell.length_a   1.000
_cell.length_b   1.000
_cell.length_c   1.000
_cell.angle_alpha   90.00
_cell.angle_beta   90.00
_cell.angle_gamma   90.00
#
_symmetry.space_group_name_H-M   'P 1'
#
loop_
_entity.id
_entity.type
_entity.pdbx_description
1 polymer ?
#
loop_
_entity_poly.entity_id
_entity_poly.type
_entity_poly.pdbx_seq_one_letter_code
_entity_poly.pdbx_strand_id
1 'polypeptide(L)'
;MGFKNLVDFHLHTDNSDDGFDPVMLMCEHAVNVGLRAVAITDHCEINRYRADIYRFDKSIRQSFIEAKKAKDAFKNHLIIMAGIELGQATQNLEDTNDALSANDYDFILGSLHCIKGEEDFWKVDYEKNDPFEFFDMYLDQLYELVRWNGFDSLAHLTYPLRYINGEHHFGVELKNYAEKVDEILKLLAKNQKALEIN
;
A
#
# COMPACT_ATOMS: atom_id res chain seq x y z
N MET A 1 -4.44 27.68 -11.96
CA MET A 1 -3.71 27.64 -10.68
C MET A 1 -3.17 26.23 -10.54
N GLY A 2 -1.84 26.04 -10.62
CA GLY A 2 -1.25 24.73 -10.35
C GLY A 2 -1.23 24.47 -8.85
N PHE A 3 -1.54 23.25 -8.43
CA PHE A 3 -1.34 22.83 -7.05
C PHE A 3 0.16 22.94 -6.72
N LYS A 4 0.49 23.56 -5.59
CA LYS A 4 1.87 23.62 -5.10
C LYS A 4 2.06 22.56 -4.02
N ASN A 5 3.25 21.95 -4.02
CA ASN A 5 3.63 20.95 -3.01
C ASN A 5 2.84 19.61 -3.08
N LEU A 6 2.48 19.16 -4.28
CA LEU A 6 1.96 17.82 -4.47
C LEU A 6 3.04 16.78 -4.12
N VAL A 7 2.60 15.69 -3.54
CA VAL A 7 3.43 14.53 -3.20
C VAL A 7 2.74 13.27 -3.72
N ASP A 8 3.54 12.25 -4.03
CA ASP A 8 3.05 10.93 -4.37
C ASP A 8 3.78 9.90 -3.49
N PHE A 9 3.06 9.29 -2.56
CA PHE A 9 3.62 8.37 -1.58
C PHE A 9 3.12 6.93 -1.77
N HIS A 10 2.55 6.65 -2.95
CA HIS A 10 2.21 5.30 -3.37
C HIS A 10 2.64 5.10 -4.82
N LEU A 11 3.85 4.63 -5.02
CA LEU A 11 4.48 4.56 -6.32
C LEU A 11 5.24 3.23 -6.47
N HIS A 12 4.88 2.46 -7.51
CA HIS A 12 5.51 1.20 -7.86
C HIS A 12 6.48 1.37 -9.03
N THR A 13 7.55 0.59 -9.01
CA THR A 13 8.59 0.57 -10.04
C THR A 13 8.69 -0.82 -10.66
N ASP A 14 9.64 -1.03 -11.58
CA ASP A 14 9.92 -2.34 -12.16
C ASP A 14 10.45 -3.39 -11.15
N ASN A 15 10.49 -3.02 -9.87
CA ASN A 15 10.70 -3.93 -8.74
C ASN A 15 9.38 -4.57 -8.23
N SER A 16 8.22 -4.10 -8.69
CA SER A 16 6.88 -4.66 -8.45
C SER A 16 6.29 -5.24 -9.73
N ASP A 17 5.41 -6.24 -9.63
CA ASP A 17 4.83 -6.90 -10.81
C ASP A 17 3.91 -6.01 -11.63
N ASP A 18 3.37 -4.97 -11.04
CA ASP A 18 2.46 -4.00 -11.65
C ASP A 18 3.15 -2.66 -11.98
N GLY A 19 4.45 -2.53 -11.68
CA GLY A 19 5.30 -1.42 -12.07
C GLY A 19 6.11 -1.74 -13.34
N PHE A 20 6.38 -0.74 -14.17
CA PHE A 20 7.04 -0.92 -15.47
C PHE A 20 8.33 -0.13 -15.61
N ASP A 21 8.44 0.99 -14.92
CA ASP A 21 9.54 1.93 -15.09
C ASP A 21 10.52 1.86 -13.90
N PRO A 22 11.84 1.98 -14.15
CA PRO A 22 12.82 1.96 -13.07
C PRO A 22 12.73 3.22 -12.20
N VAL A 23 13.16 3.09 -10.95
CA VAL A 23 13.13 4.15 -9.92
C VAL A 23 13.64 5.50 -10.44
N MET A 24 14.77 5.50 -11.17
CA MET A 24 15.38 6.74 -11.68
C MET A 24 14.47 7.47 -12.68
N LEU A 25 13.80 6.73 -13.57
CA LEU A 25 12.89 7.31 -14.55
C LEU A 25 11.62 7.86 -13.89
N MET A 26 11.08 7.15 -12.89
CA MET A 26 9.94 7.61 -12.10
C MET A 26 10.28 8.92 -11.37
N CYS A 27 11.46 9.02 -10.77
CA CYS A 27 11.91 10.23 -10.09
C CYS A 27 12.15 11.40 -11.07
N GLU A 28 12.72 11.15 -12.25
CA GLU A 28 12.85 12.16 -13.30
C GLU A 28 11.48 12.69 -13.74
N HIS A 29 10.52 11.79 -13.95
CA HIS A 29 9.15 12.17 -14.29
C HIS A 29 8.50 13.00 -13.18
N ALA A 30 8.65 12.59 -11.91
CA ALA A 30 8.15 13.33 -10.76
C ALA A 30 8.69 14.78 -10.71
N VAL A 31 9.97 14.97 -10.99
CA VAL A 31 10.58 16.32 -11.12
C VAL A 31 9.93 17.09 -12.27
N ASN A 32 9.77 16.47 -13.44
CA ASN A 32 9.22 17.11 -14.64
C ASN A 32 7.76 17.56 -14.46
N VAL A 33 6.95 16.80 -13.72
CA VAL A 33 5.56 17.19 -13.40
C VAL A 33 5.44 18.09 -12.18
N GLY A 34 6.56 18.37 -11.49
CA GLY A 34 6.63 19.33 -10.40
C GLY A 34 6.17 18.79 -9.04
N LEU A 35 6.32 17.48 -8.78
CA LEU A 35 6.12 16.91 -7.45
C LEU A 35 7.20 17.44 -6.49
N ARG A 36 6.81 17.62 -5.25
CA ARG A 36 7.72 18.00 -4.16
C ARG A 36 8.41 16.81 -3.54
N ALA A 37 7.69 15.71 -3.40
CA ALA A 37 8.19 14.49 -2.78
C ALA A 37 7.53 13.25 -3.39
N VAL A 38 8.25 12.12 -3.35
CA VAL A 38 7.73 10.79 -3.68
C VAL A 38 8.21 9.79 -2.64
N ALA A 39 7.42 8.72 -2.41
CA ALA A 39 7.91 7.52 -1.75
C ALA A 39 7.88 6.37 -2.76
N ILE A 40 8.98 5.64 -2.86
CA ILE A 40 9.04 4.40 -3.63
C ILE A 40 8.51 3.30 -2.72
N THR A 41 7.37 2.71 -3.07
CA THR A 41 6.61 1.79 -2.21
C THR A 41 6.27 0.51 -2.96
N ASP A 42 7.28 -0.17 -3.47
CA ASP A 42 7.11 -1.45 -4.13
C ASP A 42 6.51 -2.51 -3.18
N HIS A 43 5.73 -3.44 -3.73
CA HIS A 43 4.95 -4.43 -2.99
C HIS A 43 5.79 -5.40 -2.16
N CYS A 44 5.34 -5.66 -0.92
CA CYS A 44 5.77 -6.78 -0.09
C CYS A 44 4.55 -7.44 0.56
N GLU A 45 4.09 -8.54 -0.02
CA GLU A 45 2.91 -9.28 0.40
C GLU A 45 3.25 -10.32 1.49
N ILE A 46 2.93 -10.03 2.75
CA ILE A 46 3.34 -10.85 3.89
C ILE A 46 2.72 -12.24 3.87
N ASN A 47 1.50 -12.42 3.40
CA ASN A 47 0.86 -13.73 3.27
C ASN A 47 1.60 -14.68 2.31
N ARG A 48 2.50 -14.17 1.46
CA ARG A 48 3.29 -14.90 0.47
C ARG A 48 4.80 -14.76 0.69
N TYR A 49 5.23 -14.03 1.70
CA TYR A 49 6.63 -13.63 1.90
C TYR A 49 7.61 -14.81 1.86
N ARG A 50 7.38 -15.86 2.65
CA ARG A 50 8.27 -17.05 2.67
C ARG A 50 8.11 -17.93 1.44
N ALA A 51 6.94 -17.97 0.83
CA ALA A 51 6.69 -18.79 -0.34
C ALA A 51 7.36 -18.21 -1.60
N ASP A 52 7.59 -16.91 -1.63
CA ASP A 52 8.03 -16.16 -2.83
C ASP A 52 9.16 -15.17 -2.54
N ILE A 53 10.06 -15.56 -1.64
CA ILE A 53 11.13 -14.68 -1.13
C ILE A 53 12.02 -14.10 -2.23
N TYR A 54 12.24 -14.83 -3.33
CA TYR A 54 13.03 -14.34 -4.46
C TYR A 54 12.32 -13.19 -5.22
N ARG A 55 10.99 -13.20 -5.25
CA ARG A 55 10.20 -12.13 -5.83
C ARG A 55 10.30 -10.87 -4.98
N PHE A 56 10.14 -11.01 -3.67
CA PHE A 56 10.20 -9.90 -2.72
C PHE A 56 11.62 -9.39 -2.48
N ASP A 57 12.67 -10.14 -2.86
CA ASP A 57 14.05 -9.62 -2.81
C ASP A 57 14.23 -8.38 -3.69
N LYS A 58 13.50 -8.27 -4.83
CA LYS A 58 13.50 -7.08 -5.67
C LYS A 58 12.87 -5.89 -4.94
N SER A 59 11.65 -6.02 -4.43
CA SER A 59 10.94 -4.93 -3.76
C SER A 59 11.58 -4.55 -2.43
N ILE A 60 12.16 -5.49 -1.71
CA ILE A 60 12.81 -5.22 -0.43
C ILE A 60 14.22 -4.67 -0.62
N ARG A 61 15.10 -5.36 -1.35
CA ARG A 61 16.51 -4.96 -1.45
C ARG A 61 16.79 -4.05 -2.62
N GLN A 62 16.39 -4.45 -3.83
CA GLN A 62 16.77 -3.71 -5.04
C GLN A 62 16.06 -2.36 -5.04
N SER A 63 14.76 -2.31 -4.84
CA SER A 63 13.97 -1.09 -4.75
C SER A 63 14.54 -0.11 -3.71
N PHE A 64 14.84 -0.61 -2.50
CA PHE A 64 15.44 0.20 -1.45
C PHE A 64 16.79 0.81 -1.86
N ILE A 65 17.70 0.00 -2.44
CA ILE A 65 19.01 0.48 -2.92
C ILE A 65 18.84 1.53 -4.03
N GLU A 66 17.93 1.30 -4.96
CA GLU A 66 17.66 2.21 -6.07
C GLU A 66 17.03 3.52 -5.58
N ALA A 67 16.09 3.46 -4.63
CA ALA A 67 15.50 4.63 -3.99
C ALA A 67 16.56 5.46 -3.25
N LYS A 68 17.49 4.82 -2.52
CA LYS A 68 18.62 5.52 -1.88
C LYS A 68 19.55 6.19 -2.90
N LYS A 69 19.85 5.54 -4.03
CA LYS A 69 20.64 6.15 -5.12
C LYS A 69 19.91 7.33 -5.76
N ALA A 70 18.61 7.19 -6.00
CA ALA A 70 17.79 8.27 -6.53
C ALA A 70 17.72 9.45 -5.55
N LYS A 71 17.59 9.20 -4.24
CA LYS A 71 17.63 10.23 -3.19
C LYS A 71 18.90 11.07 -3.27
N ASP A 72 20.06 10.47 -3.52
CA ASP A 72 21.33 11.19 -3.70
C ASP A 72 21.36 11.96 -5.02
N ALA A 73 20.90 11.35 -6.12
CA ALA A 73 20.92 11.96 -7.45
C ALA A 73 20.00 13.19 -7.57
N PHE A 74 18.81 13.12 -6.98
CA PHE A 74 17.78 14.16 -7.06
C PHE A 74 17.69 15.08 -5.84
N LYS A 75 18.64 15.03 -4.89
CA LYS A 75 18.60 15.71 -3.58
C LYS A 75 18.27 17.20 -3.60
N ASN A 76 18.53 17.89 -4.72
CA ASN A 76 18.28 19.33 -4.88
C ASN A 76 16.94 19.63 -5.59
N HIS A 77 16.23 18.61 -6.06
CA HIS A 77 15.05 18.74 -6.93
C HIS A 77 13.82 18.04 -6.38
N LEU A 78 13.98 16.91 -5.70
CA LEU A 78 12.90 16.04 -5.25
C LEU A 78 13.26 15.43 -3.90
N ILE A 79 12.31 15.42 -2.97
CA ILE A 79 12.41 14.63 -1.74
C ILE A 79 11.99 13.21 -2.09
N ILE A 80 12.88 12.24 -1.89
CA ILE A 80 12.60 10.83 -2.15
C ILE A 80 12.68 10.05 -0.86
N MET A 81 11.67 9.26 -0.58
CA MET A 81 11.62 8.32 0.53
C MET A 81 11.82 6.90 0.01
N ALA A 82 12.75 6.16 0.61
CA ALA A 82 12.89 4.73 0.38
C ALA A 82 11.85 4.03 1.26
N GLY A 83 10.74 3.68 0.66
CA GLY A 83 9.59 3.10 1.34
C GLY A 83 9.35 1.64 0.96
N ILE A 84 8.19 1.14 1.41
CA ILE A 84 7.67 -0.19 1.11
C ILE A 84 6.15 -0.15 1.20
N GLU A 85 5.43 -0.80 0.29
CA GLU A 85 4.03 -1.15 0.49
C GLU A 85 3.93 -2.52 1.14
N LEU A 86 3.56 -2.51 2.42
CA LEU A 86 3.49 -3.69 3.25
C LEU A 86 2.05 -4.24 3.28
N GLY A 87 1.81 -5.23 2.43
CA GLY A 87 0.52 -5.90 2.32
C GLY A 87 0.33 -6.95 3.41
N GLN A 88 -0.88 -7.00 3.99
CA GLN A 88 -1.33 -8.04 4.94
C GLN A 88 -0.45 -8.20 6.19
N ALA A 89 0.13 -7.13 6.71
CA ALA A 89 1.10 -7.16 7.81
C ALA A 89 0.63 -7.96 9.05
N THR A 90 -0.65 -7.88 9.40
CA THR A 90 -1.22 -8.56 10.58
C THR A 90 -1.47 -10.04 10.38
N GLN A 91 -1.37 -10.56 9.15
CA GLN A 91 -1.61 -11.98 8.87
C GLN A 91 -0.43 -12.87 9.34
N ASN A 92 0.80 -12.32 9.38
CA ASN A 92 1.98 -12.99 9.93
C ASN A 92 2.98 -11.96 10.47
N LEU A 93 2.94 -11.71 11.78
CA LEU A 93 3.81 -10.71 12.42
C LEU A 93 5.30 -11.09 12.44
N GLU A 94 5.65 -12.37 12.39
CA GLU A 94 7.05 -12.81 12.30
C GLU A 94 7.65 -12.39 10.95
N ASP A 95 6.96 -12.71 9.86
CA ASP A 95 7.40 -12.36 8.52
C ASP A 95 7.38 -10.84 8.29
N THR A 96 6.40 -10.14 8.89
CA THR A 96 6.33 -8.68 8.90
C THR A 96 7.57 -8.06 9.55
N ASN A 97 7.95 -8.54 10.73
CA ASN A 97 9.13 -8.05 11.42
C ASN A 97 10.42 -8.37 10.65
N ASP A 98 10.50 -9.53 10.00
CA ASP A 98 11.62 -9.91 9.15
C ASP A 98 11.77 -8.95 7.97
N ALA A 99 10.67 -8.71 7.22
CA ALA A 99 10.65 -7.77 6.09
C ALA A 99 11.01 -6.33 6.51
N LEU A 100 10.46 -5.84 7.61
CA LEU A 100 10.73 -4.48 8.10
C LEU A 100 12.16 -4.33 8.65
N SER A 101 12.75 -5.38 9.21
CA SER A 101 14.13 -5.33 9.71
C SER A 101 15.20 -5.41 8.61
N ALA A 102 14.81 -5.76 7.38
CA ALA A 102 15.73 -5.88 6.25
C ALA A 102 16.37 -4.54 5.86
N ASN A 103 15.69 -3.42 6.09
CA ASN A 103 16.15 -2.08 5.73
C ASN A 103 15.66 -1.02 6.74
N ASP A 104 16.32 0.13 6.73
CA ASP A 104 15.88 1.34 7.45
C ASP A 104 14.98 2.18 6.52
N TYR A 105 13.71 1.79 6.45
CA TYR A 105 12.72 2.43 5.58
C TYR A 105 12.38 3.84 6.07
N ASP A 106 12.33 4.80 5.14
CA ASP A 106 11.89 6.17 5.41
C ASP A 106 10.35 6.27 5.51
N PHE A 107 9.61 5.31 4.93
CA PHE A 107 8.14 5.32 4.86
C PHE A 107 7.56 3.91 4.67
N ILE A 108 6.54 3.59 5.43
CA ILE A 108 5.82 2.32 5.36
C ILE A 108 4.35 2.60 5.00
N LEU A 109 3.93 2.14 3.84
CA LEU A 109 2.54 2.17 3.41
C LEU A 109 1.88 0.83 3.83
N GLY A 110 0.88 0.88 4.68
CA GLY A 110 0.16 -0.32 5.12
C GLY A 110 -1.04 -0.60 4.23
N SER A 111 -1.12 -1.80 3.66
CA SER A 111 -2.19 -2.21 2.74
C SER A 111 -2.80 -3.56 3.08
N LEU A 112 -3.97 -3.81 2.50
CA LEU A 112 -4.66 -5.09 2.61
C LEU A 112 -5.25 -5.45 1.23
N HIS A 113 -4.62 -6.41 0.53
CA HIS A 113 -4.99 -6.84 -0.82
C HIS A 113 -5.79 -8.15 -0.82
N CYS A 114 -5.82 -8.88 0.29
CA CYS A 114 -6.64 -10.07 0.46
C CYS A 114 -7.06 -10.26 1.92
N ILE A 115 -8.16 -10.95 2.13
CA ILE A 115 -8.56 -11.48 3.43
C ILE A 115 -7.68 -12.68 3.78
N LYS A 116 -7.40 -12.90 5.05
CA LYS A 116 -6.57 -14.02 5.50
C LYS A 116 -7.15 -15.36 5.06
N GLY A 117 -6.35 -16.09 4.29
CA GLY A 117 -6.73 -17.40 3.74
C GLY A 117 -7.45 -17.35 2.40
N GLU A 118 -7.73 -16.14 1.88
CA GLU A 118 -8.38 -15.92 0.59
C GLU A 118 -7.38 -15.43 -0.46
N GLU A 119 -7.81 -15.46 -1.72
CA GLU A 119 -7.10 -14.86 -2.84
C GLU A 119 -7.21 -13.32 -2.80
N ASP A 120 -6.36 -12.66 -3.57
CA ASP A 120 -6.44 -11.22 -3.82
C ASP A 120 -7.82 -10.83 -4.38
N PHE A 121 -8.35 -9.67 -3.99
CA PHE A 121 -9.70 -9.21 -4.32
C PHE A 121 -10.00 -9.22 -5.83
N TRP A 122 -9.02 -9.04 -6.70
CA TRP A 122 -9.22 -9.12 -8.15
C TRP A 122 -9.40 -10.56 -8.68
N LYS A 123 -9.09 -11.59 -7.85
CA LYS A 123 -9.26 -13.01 -8.19
C LYS A 123 -10.49 -13.64 -7.54
N VAL A 124 -11.12 -12.95 -6.61
CA VAL A 124 -12.25 -13.50 -5.87
C VAL A 124 -13.43 -13.77 -6.80
N ASP A 125 -13.99 -14.98 -6.72
CA ASP A 125 -15.24 -15.34 -7.39
C ASP A 125 -16.43 -14.83 -6.56
N TYR A 126 -16.87 -13.62 -6.86
CA TYR A 126 -18.00 -12.97 -6.17
C TYR A 126 -19.38 -13.57 -6.49
N GLU A 127 -19.47 -14.54 -7.41
CA GLU A 127 -20.70 -15.33 -7.58
C GLU A 127 -20.84 -16.42 -6.50
N LYS A 128 -19.71 -16.85 -5.91
CA LYS A 128 -19.65 -17.84 -4.84
C LYS A 128 -19.49 -17.23 -3.45
N ASN A 129 -18.96 -16.02 -3.39
CA ASN A 129 -18.70 -15.31 -2.14
C ASN A 129 -19.59 -14.07 -2.08
N ASP A 130 -20.40 -13.93 -1.03
CA ASP A 130 -21.25 -12.76 -0.84
C ASP A 130 -20.38 -11.50 -0.76
N PRO A 131 -20.47 -10.56 -1.73
CA PRO A 131 -19.63 -9.39 -1.77
C PRO A 131 -19.85 -8.44 -0.58
N PHE A 132 -21.04 -8.47 0.04
CA PHE A 132 -21.35 -7.65 1.22
C PHE A 132 -20.66 -8.19 2.45
N GLU A 133 -20.72 -9.50 2.68
CA GLU A 133 -20.01 -10.17 3.78
C GLU A 133 -18.48 -10.03 3.57
N PHE A 134 -18.03 -10.20 2.34
CA PHE A 134 -16.60 -10.09 2.00
C PHE A 134 -16.03 -8.70 2.30
N PHE A 135 -16.79 -7.67 1.97
CA PHE A 135 -16.39 -6.29 2.29
C PHE A 135 -16.45 -6.00 3.80
N ASP A 136 -17.40 -6.59 4.52
CA ASP A 136 -17.49 -6.49 5.97
C ASP A 136 -16.25 -7.11 6.66
N MET A 137 -15.85 -8.33 6.24
CA MET A 137 -14.64 -9.02 6.70
C MET A 137 -13.37 -8.24 6.38
N TYR A 138 -13.31 -7.60 5.20
CA TYR A 138 -12.21 -6.72 4.83
C TYR A 138 -12.04 -5.57 5.82
N LEU A 139 -13.13 -4.89 6.16
CA LEU A 139 -13.10 -3.78 7.12
C LEU A 139 -12.66 -4.22 8.51
N ASP A 140 -13.04 -5.43 8.96
CA ASP A 140 -12.59 -5.99 10.23
C ASP A 140 -11.07 -6.21 10.23
N GLN A 141 -10.51 -6.79 9.16
CA GLN A 141 -9.07 -6.99 9.05
C GLN A 141 -8.31 -5.68 8.85
N LEU A 142 -8.91 -4.71 8.16
CA LEU A 142 -8.35 -3.36 8.02
C LEU A 142 -8.28 -2.65 9.38
N TYR A 143 -9.29 -2.81 10.22
CA TYR A 143 -9.27 -2.32 11.61
C TYR A 143 -8.11 -2.94 12.40
N GLU A 144 -7.88 -4.25 12.28
CA GLU A 144 -6.74 -4.91 12.93
C GLU A 144 -5.39 -4.39 12.41
N LEU A 145 -5.27 -4.11 11.11
CA LEU A 145 -4.09 -3.49 10.53
C LEU A 145 -3.84 -2.10 11.16
N VAL A 146 -4.88 -1.28 11.26
CA VAL A 146 -4.78 0.06 11.88
C VAL A 146 -4.48 -0.04 13.38
N ARG A 147 -5.01 -1.05 14.06
CA ARG A 147 -4.72 -1.32 15.47
C ARG A 147 -3.28 -1.76 15.70
N TRP A 148 -2.69 -2.52 14.79
CA TRP A 148 -1.27 -2.90 14.83
C TRP A 148 -0.35 -1.67 14.75
N ASN A 149 -0.72 -0.64 14.00
CA ASN A 149 -0.09 0.67 13.98
C ASN A 149 1.38 0.73 13.51
N GLY A 150 1.88 -0.29 12.83
CA GLY A 150 3.28 -0.39 12.39
C GLY A 150 3.55 0.20 11.00
N PHE A 151 2.76 1.18 10.54
CA PHE A 151 2.89 1.85 9.24
C PHE A 151 2.75 3.37 9.40
N ASP A 152 3.02 4.15 8.35
CA ASP A 152 2.92 5.62 8.34
C ASP A 152 1.63 6.12 7.69
N SER A 153 1.19 5.49 6.61
CA SER A 153 -0.06 5.79 5.92
C SER A 153 -0.85 4.51 5.62
N LEU A 154 -2.18 4.58 5.75
CA LEU A 154 -3.06 3.52 5.29
C LEU A 154 -3.34 3.72 3.79
N ALA A 155 -3.08 2.70 2.98
CA ALA A 155 -3.37 2.68 1.56
C ALA A 155 -4.87 2.49 1.30
N HIS A 156 -5.34 2.96 0.16
CA HIS A 156 -6.61 2.64 -0.52
C HIS A 156 -7.70 1.95 0.33
N LEU A 157 -8.27 2.67 1.30
CA LEU A 157 -9.29 2.18 2.23
C LEU A 157 -10.47 1.41 1.54
N THR A 158 -10.77 1.72 0.30
CA THR A 158 -11.88 1.13 -0.46
C THR A 158 -11.45 0.16 -1.55
N TYR A 159 -10.24 -0.39 -1.47
CA TYR A 159 -9.64 -1.25 -2.49
C TYR A 159 -10.57 -2.34 -3.05
N PRO A 160 -11.29 -3.14 -2.23
CA PRO A 160 -12.16 -4.19 -2.76
C PRO A 160 -13.32 -3.65 -3.61
N LEU A 161 -13.82 -2.43 -3.32
CA LEU A 161 -14.93 -1.85 -4.05
C LEU A 161 -14.62 -1.59 -5.53
N ARG A 162 -13.33 -1.45 -5.88
CA ARG A 162 -12.86 -1.37 -7.25
C ARG A 162 -13.30 -2.57 -8.08
N TYR A 163 -13.23 -3.76 -7.51
CA TYR A 163 -13.62 -5.03 -8.15
C TYR A 163 -15.10 -5.31 -7.95
N ILE A 164 -15.58 -5.27 -6.72
CA ILE A 164 -16.97 -5.57 -6.36
C ILE A 164 -17.96 -4.69 -7.15
N ASN A 165 -17.71 -3.39 -7.23
CA ASN A 165 -18.60 -2.46 -7.90
C ASN A 165 -18.14 -2.10 -9.32
N GLY A 166 -16.83 -1.91 -9.53
CA GLY A 166 -16.29 -1.49 -10.81
C GLY A 166 -16.42 -2.56 -11.88
N GLU A 167 -16.10 -3.80 -11.53
CA GLU A 167 -16.11 -4.91 -12.47
C GLU A 167 -17.40 -5.73 -12.43
N HIS A 168 -17.91 -6.01 -11.23
CA HIS A 168 -19.06 -6.91 -11.03
C HIS A 168 -20.40 -6.20 -10.77
N HIS A 169 -20.40 -4.89 -10.47
CA HIS A 169 -21.59 -4.06 -10.31
C HIS A 169 -22.56 -4.49 -9.19
N PHE A 170 -22.06 -5.10 -8.10
CA PHE A 170 -22.89 -5.56 -6.99
C PHE A 170 -23.51 -4.44 -6.14
N GLY A 171 -23.04 -3.21 -6.24
CA GLY A 171 -23.63 -2.05 -5.56
C GLY A 171 -23.39 -2.02 -4.06
N VAL A 172 -22.25 -2.51 -3.59
CA VAL A 172 -21.81 -2.38 -2.19
C VAL A 172 -21.47 -0.92 -1.90
N GLU A 173 -22.21 -0.27 -1.01
CA GLU A 173 -22.03 1.14 -0.70
C GLU A 173 -21.35 1.34 0.66
N LEU A 174 -20.30 2.14 0.68
CA LEU A 174 -19.52 2.45 1.89
C LEU A 174 -20.39 3.00 3.04
N LYS A 175 -21.46 3.73 2.71
CA LYS A 175 -22.39 4.29 3.70
C LYS A 175 -23.06 3.22 4.59
N ASN A 176 -23.19 1.98 4.09
CA ASN A 176 -23.79 0.87 4.86
C ASN A 176 -22.84 0.34 5.94
N TYR A 177 -21.56 0.72 5.89
CA TYR A 177 -20.49 0.35 6.82
C TYR A 177 -19.95 1.56 7.58
N ALA A 178 -20.72 2.64 7.65
CA ALA A 178 -20.27 3.93 8.17
C ALA A 178 -19.71 3.84 9.60
N GLU A 179 -20.28 2.98 10.45
CA GLU A 179 -19.78 2.79 11.83
C GLU A 179 -18.37 2.20 11.86
N LYS A 180 -18.11 1.12 11.10
CA LYS A 180 -16.78 0.49 11.00
C LYS A 180 -15.75 1.45 10.40
N VAL A 181 -16.13 2.15 9.33
CA VAL A 181 -15.26 3.14 8.68
C VAL A 181 -14.91 4.28 9.64
N ASP A 182 -15.89 4.78 10.39
CA ASP A 182 -15.68 5.84 11.39
C ASP A 182 -14.75 5.39 12.53
N GLU A 183 -14.85 4.13 12.98
CA GLU A 183 -13.94 3.55 13.95
C GLU A 183 -12.51 3.46 13.42
N ILE A 184 -12.32 3.00 12.17
CA ILE A 184 -11.01 2.96 11.50
C ILE A 184 -10.41 4.37 11.42
N LEU A 185 -11.19 5.35 10.94
CA LEU A 185 -10.72 6.73 10.79
C LEU A 185 -10.38 7.39 12.14
N LYS A 186 -11.18 7.14 13.18
CA LYS A 186 -10.88 7.61 14.55
C LYS A 186 -9.59 7.00 15.08
N LEU A 187 -9.36 5.71 14.81
CA LEU A 187 -8.15 5.04 15.25
C LEU A 187 -6.91 5.55 14.51
N LEU A 188 -7.01 5.76 13.19
CA LEU A 188 -5.95 6.42 12.39
C LEU A 188 -5.60 7.79 12.96
N ALA A 189 -6.61 8.63 13.20
CA ALA A 189 -6.41 9.96 13.78
C ALA A 189 -5.77 9.91 15.17
N LYS A 190 -6.23 8.99 16.04
CA LYS A 190 -5.66 8.77 17.37
C LYS A 190 -4.19 8.35 17.31
N ASN A 191 -3.85 7.50 16.35
CA ASN A 191 -2.51 6.98 16.14
C ASN A 191 -1.62 7.93 15.33
N GLN A 192 -2.15 9.09 14.90
CA GLN A 192 -1.46 10.08 14.07
C GLN A 192 -0.94 9.48 12.74
N LYS A 193 -1.70 8.56 12.15
CA LYS A 193 -1.38 7.96 10.85
C LYS A 193 -2.11 8.67 9.73
N ALA A 194 -1.47 8.73 8.57
CA ALA A 194 -2.08 9.28 7.37
C ALA A 194 -3.08 8.28 6.75
N LEU A 195 -4.00 8.83 5.96
CA LEU A 195 -4.85 8.07 5.05
C LEU A 195 -4.53 8.53 3.63
N GLU A 196 -4.32 7.59 2.75
CA GLU A 196 -4.17 7.85 1.33
C GLU A 196 -5.49 8.35 0.72
N ILE A 197 -5.37 9.33 -0.16
CA ILE A 197 -6.45 9.78 -1.05
C ILE A 197 -6.06 9.31 -2.46
N ASN A 198 -6.71 8.27 -2.91
CA ASN A 198 -6.44 7.60 -4.18
C ASN A 198 -7.54 7.91 -5.20
#